data_e1e424746f193ed7a17268186ff34d1b
#
_entry.id   e1e424746f193ed7a17268186ff34d1b
#
_cell.length_a   1.000
_cell.length_b   1.000
_cell.length_c   1.000
_cell.angle_alpha   90.00
_cell.angle_beta   90.00
_cell.angle_gamma   90.00
#
_symmetry.space_group_name_H-M   'P 1'
#
loop_
_entity.id
_entity.type
_entity.pdbx_description
1 polymer ?
#
loop_
_entity_poly.entity_id
_entity_poly.type
_entity_poly.pdbx_seq_one_letter_code
_entity_poly.pdbx_strand_id
1 'polypeptide(L)'
;MKIELNIIPPKNTGQSGKRLGCPRGRAMMFETKESKDTKAMYLALLYEKKPPNPFDVPISVEYNFYFPYNSTVKKSIQKQELIIPKTTKPDWDNIPKQIQDVMTRLQFWTDDALIYKGTCSKWFAPHGKITIEITPFNPQDIKLVNNILQWKYRQ
;
A
#
# COMPACT_ATOMS: atom_id res chain seq x y z
N MET A 1 -0.81 -13.69 5.55
CA MET A 1 0.15 -12.99 6.43
C MET A 1 -0.38 -11.60 6.72
N LYS A 2 -0.40 -11.18 7.99
CA LYS A 2 -0.86 -9.83 8.37
C LYS A 2 0.27 -9.05 9.02
N ILE A 3 0.41 -7.78 8.63
CA ILE A 3 1.42 -6.84 9.14
C ILE A 3 0.70 -5.60 9.61
N GLU A 4 1.08 -5.10 10.77
CA GLU A 4 0.61 -3.83 11.30
C GLU A 4 1.80 -2.92 11.61
N LEU A 5 1.72 -1.67 11.16
CA LEU A 5 2.69 -0.61 11.42
C LEU A 5 1.96 0.53 12.12
N ASN A 6 2.28 0.76 13.40
CA ASN A 6 1.69 1.81 14.22
C ASN A 6 2.38 3.15 13.96
N ILE A 7 2.22 3.65 12.75
CA ILE A 7 2.79 4.94 12.30
C ILE A 7 1.73 5.75 11.57
N ILE A 8 1.91 7.05 11.54
CA ILE A 8 1.14 7.93 10.65
C ILE A 8 1.60 7.67 9.22
N PRO A 9 0.69 7.28 8.29
CA PRO A 9 1.08 7.08 6.90
C PRO A 9 1.71 8.33 6.31
N PRO A 10 2.87 8.22 5.63
CA PRO A 10 3.52 9.35 4.99
C PRO A 10 2.61 10.02 3.95
N LYS A 11 2.70 11.35 3.87
CA LYS A 11 1.97 12.11 2.83
C LYS A 11 2.70 12.09 1.48
N ASN A 12 3.99 11.80 1.48
CA ASN A 12 4.81 11.73 0.28
C ASN A 12 4.61 10.38 -0.40
N THR A 13 4.34 10.43 -1.70
CA THR A 13 4.22 9.25 -2.56
C THR A 13 5.47 9.09 -3.43
N GLY A 14 5.70 7.89 -3.94
CA GLY A 14 6.86 7.62 -4.80
C GLY A 14 6.94 8.53 -6.04
N GLN A 15 5.81 9.04 -6.53
CA GLN A 15 5.78 9.97 -7.67
C GLN A 15 6.04 11.42 -7.24
N SER A 16 5.44 11.89 -6.14
CA SER A 16 5.67 13.25 -5.61
C SER A 16 7.11 13.45 -5.10
N GLY A 17 7.84 12.36 -4.85
CA GLY A 17 9.21 12.35 -4.40
C GLY A 17 10.27 12.44 -5.52
N LYS A 18 9.88 12.70 -6.77
CA LYS A 18 10.82 12.82 -7.89
C LYS A 18 10.88 14.25 -8.40
N ARG A 19 12.09 14.75 -8.62
CA ARG A 19 12.35 16.07 -9.24
C ARG A 19 13.18 15.91 -10.50
N LEU A 20 12.79 16.63 -11.55
CA LEU A 20 13.60 16.74 -12.76
C LEU A 20 14.76 17.72 -12.49
N GLY A 21 15.97 17.31 -12.79
CA GLY A 21 17.16 18.14 -12.82
C GLY A 21 17.94 17.92 -14.12
N CYS A 22 18.75 18.89 -14.50
CA CYS A 22 19.56 18.82 -15.72
C CYS A 22 21.06 18.96 -15.39
N PRO A 23 21.69 18.04 -14.64
CA PRO A 23 23.11 18.09 -14.40
C PRO A 23 23.87 17.86 -15.71
N ARG A 24 24.81 18.76 -16.03
CA ARG A 24 25.63 18.67 -17.26
C ARG A 24 24.80 18.57 -18.55
N GLY A 25 23.62 19.25 -18.61
CA GLY A 25 22.78 19.29 -19.81
C GLY A 25 21.97 18.01 -20.10
N ARG A 26 21.98 17.02 -19.21
CA ARG A 26 21.16 15.80 -19.33
C ARG A 26 20.01 15.85 -18.36
N ALA A 27 18.78 15.64 -18.86
CA ALA A 27 17.60 15.53 -18.01
C ALA A 27 17.67 14.24 -17.19
N MET A 28 17.65 14.38 -15.86
CA MET A 28 17.65 13.24 -14.92
C MET A 28 16.57 13.43 -13.84
N MET A 29 15.94 12.33 -13.46
CA MET A 29 14.99 12.31 -12.35
C MET A 29 15.73 12.01 -11.05
N PHE A 30 15.62 12.92 -10.09
CA PHE A 30 16.20 12.77 -8.75
C PHE A 30 15.12 12.48 -7.73
N GLU A 31 15.40 11.53 -6.85
CA GLU A 31 14.55 11.27 -5.70
C GLU A 31 14.79 12.32 -4.62
N THR A 32 13.70 12.89 -4.06
CA THR A 32 13.80 13.88 -2.98
C THR A 32 14.29 13.24 -1.68
N LYS A 33 14.82 14.06 -0.77
CA LYS A 33 15.25 13.61 0.55
C LYS A 33 14.10 12.95 1.31
N GLU A 34 12.92 13.58 1.31
CA GLU A 34 11.72 13.07 1.99
C GLU A 34 11.29 11.68 1.47
N SER A 35 11.43 11.43 0.16
CA SER A 35 11.14 10.11 -0.41
C SER A 35 12.15 9.06 0.06
N LYS A 36 13.44 9.41 0.11
CA LYS A 36 14.49 8.52 0.61
C LYS A 36 14.29 8.19 2.09
N ASP A 37 13.98 9.22 2.91
CA ASP A 37 13.73 9.06 4.34
C ASP A 37 12.51 8.16 4.59
N THR A 38 11.43 8.33 3.81
CA THR A 38 10.24 7.47 3.88
C THR A 38 10.57 6.02 3.52
N LYS A 39 11.36 5.78 2.47
CA LYS A 39 11.81 4.43 2.11
C LYS A 39 12.68 3.80 3.20
N ALA A 40 13.60 4.59 3.77
CA ALA A 40 14.45 4.12 4.88
C ALA A 40 13.62 3.74 6.11
N MET A 41 12.61 4.54 6.44
CA MET A 41 11.65 4.24 7.52
C MET A 41 10.90 2.93 7.24
N TYR A 42 10.34 2.75 6.05
CA TYR A 42 9.66 1.49 5.69
C TYR A 42 10.60 0.29 5.72
N LEU A 43 11.85 0.45 5.24
CA LEU A 43 12.86 -0.61 5.31
C LEU A 43 13.09 -1.06 6.76
N ALA A 44 13.29 -0.12 7.68
CA ALA A 44 13.52 -0.43 9.09
C ALA A 44 12.30 -1.14 9.73
N LEU A 45 11.08 -0.65 9.47
CA LEU A 45 9.86 -1.19 10.06
C LEU A 45 9.45 -2.57 9.51
N LEU A 46 9.78 -2.86 8.26
CA LEU A 46 9.38 -4.08 7.57
C LEU A 46 10.46 -5.18 7.63
N TYR A 47 11.70 -4.81 7.92
CA TYR A 47 12.82 -5.77 7.91
C TYR A 47 12.58 -6.97 8.82
N GLU A 48 12.14 -6.74 10.05
CA GLU A 48 11.85 -7.80 11.02
C GLU A 48 10.51 -8.53 10.76
N LYS A 49 9.68 -7.96 9.88
CA LYS A 49 8.35 -8.50 9.56
C LYS A 49 8.33 -9.29 8.25
N LYS A 50 9.47 -9.41 7.58
CA LYS A 50 9.56 -10.18 6.35
C LYS A 50 9.30 -11.66 6.60
N PRO A 51 8.68 -12.39 5.67
CA PRO A 51 8.51 -13.83 5.79
C PRO A 51 9.88 -14.53 5.78
N PRO A 52 10.02 -15.71 6.41
CA PRO A 52 11.29 -16.48 6.40
C PRO A 52 11.67 -16.88 4.98
N ASN A 53 10.71 -17.19 4.13
CA ASN A 53 10.86 -17.45 2.71
C ASN A 53 9.97 -16.50 1.92
N PRO A 54 10.45 -15.89 0.82
CA PRO A 54 9.61 -15.07 -0.06
C PRO A 54 8.43 -15.89 -0.60
N PHE A 55 7.29 -15.23 -0.80
CA PHE A 55 6.20 -15.83 -1.56
C PHE A 55 6.66 -16.04 -3.01
N ASP A 56 6.51 -17.26 -3.53
CA ASP A 56 6.83 -17.68 -4.89
C ASP A 56 5.61 -18.14 -5.70
N VAL A 57 4.41 -17.89 -5.15
CA VAL A 57 3.11 -18.20 -5.74
C VAL A 57 2.32 -16.92 -5.97
N PRO A 58 1.28 -16.92 -6.84
CA PRO A 58 0.41 -15.75 -6.99
C PRO A 58 -0.19 -15.33 -5.64
N ILE A 59 -0.17 -14.03 -5.36
CA ILE A 59 -0.65 -13.46 -4.10
C ILE A 59 -1.63 -12.31 -4.34
N SER A 60 -2.56 -12.12 -3.41
CA SER A 60 -3.30 -10.87 -3.26
C SER A 60 -2.70 -10.06 -2.12
N VAL A 61 -2.63 -8.73 -2.31
CA VAL A 61 -2.13 -7.80 -1.28
C VAL A 61 -3.17 -6.73 -1.03
N GLU A 62 -3.53 -6.56 0.24
CA GLU A 62 -4.44 -5.52 0.68
C GLU A 62 -3.71 -4.53 1.57
N TYR A 63 -3.79 -3.23 1.24
CA TYR A 63 -3.21 -2.12 1.99
C TYR A 63 -4.33 -1.27 2.57
N ASN A 64 -4.34 -1.05 3.89
CA ASN A 64 -5.22 -0.08 4.53
C ASN A 64 -4.40 0.98 5.24
N PHE A 65 -4.59 2.25 4.86
CA PHE A 65 -3.90 3.41 5.41
C PHE A 65 -4.86 4.21 6.28
N TYR A 66 -4.60 4.27 7.58
CA TYR A 66 -5.36 5.03 8.54
C TYR A 66 -4.62 6.32 8.89
N PHE A 67 -5.21 7.45 8.57
CA PHE A 67 -4.66 8.78 8.86
C PHE A 67 -5.38 9.38 10.06
N PRO A 68 -4.65 10.02 10.99
CA PRO A 68 -5.28 10.77 12.06
C PRO A 68 -6.26 11.81 11.52
N TYR A 69 -7.33 12.09 12.26
CA TYR A 69 -8.26 13.15 11.92
C TYR A 69 -7.55 14.49 11.74
N ASN A 70 -8.03 15.28 10.83
CA ASN A 70 -7.59 16.65 10.61
C ASN A 70 -8.75 17.63 10.84
N SER A 71 -8.52 18.92 10.65
CA SER A 71 -9.51 19.97 10.87
C SER A 71 -10.76 19.88 9.97
N THR A 72 -10.70 19.12 8.87
CA THR A 72 -11.84 18.95 7.95
C THR A 72 -12.83 17.89 8.43
N VAL A 73 -12.43 17.02 9.36
CA VAL A 73 -13.31 15.99 9.93
C VAL A 73 -14.16 16.59 11.04
N LYS A 74 -15.50 16.42 10.95
CA LYS A 74 -16.44 16.96 11.93
C LYS A 74 -16.11 16.47 13.35
N LYS A 75 -16.18 17.37 14.34
CA LYS A 75 -15.90 17.04 15.74
C LYS A 75 -16.78 15.91 16.32
N SER A 76 -18.02 15.80 15.85
CA SER A 76 -18.92 14.70 16.23
C SER A 76 -18.38 13.32 15.83
N ILE A 77 -17.78 13.21 14.64
CA ILE A 77 -17.13 11.99 14.12
C ILE A 77 -15.91 11.67 14.96
N GLN A 78 -15.08 12.69 15.26
CA GLN A 78 -13.88 12.53 16.09
C GLN A 78 -14.21 12.07 17.51
N LYS A 79 -15.26 12.63 18.12
CA LYS A 79 -15.72 12.25 19.47
C LYS A 79 -16.24 10.82 19.57
N GLN A 80 -16.79 10.29 18.46
CA GLN A 80 -17.29 8.92 18.38
C GLN A 80 -16.23 7.94 17.84
N GLU A 81 -15.02 8.43 17.57
CA GLU A 81 -13.89 7.64 17.05
C GLU A 81 -14.23 6.83 15.77
N LEU A 82 -15.11 7.38 14.93
CA LEU A 82 -15.57 6.69 13.73
C LEU A 82 -14.50 6.66 12.64
N ILE A 83 -14.28 5.49 12.06
CA ILE A 83 -13.42 5.35 10.88
C ILE A 83 -14.24 5.73 9.65
N ILE A 84 -13.77 6.73 8.90
CA ILE A 84 -14.46 7.23 7.71
C ILE A 84 -13.53 7.26 6.49
N PRO A 85 -14.05 7.15 5.25
CA PRO A 85 -13.24 7.24 4.05
C PRO A 85 -12.48 8.57 3.95
N LYS A 86 -11.19 8.49 3.58
CA LYS A 86 -10.36 9.66 3.31
C LYS A 86 -10.34 9.94 1.81
N THR A 87 -10.99 11.01 1.37
CA THR A 87 -11.12 11.41 -0.04
C THR A 87 -10.12 12.50 -0.48
N THR A 88 -9.20 12.87 0.42
CA THR A 88 -8.15 13.87 0.15
C THR A 88 -6.80 13.21 -0.15
N LYS A 89 -5.84 13.99 -0.66
CA LYS A 89 -4.46 13.50 -0.89
C LYS A 89 -3.84 12.81 0.33
N PRO A 90 -2.90 11.87 0.12
CA PRO A 90 -2.33 11.43 -1.16
C PRO A 90 -3.30 10.58 -2.00
N ASP A 91 -3.00 10.45 -3.31
CA ASP A 91 -3.83 9.69 -4.25
C ASP A 91 -3.69 8.19 -3.97
N TRP A 92 -4.79 7.44 -4.13
CA TRP A 92 -4.86 6.05 -3.66
C TRP A 92 -3.95 5.09 -4.45
N ASP A 93 -3.72 5.36 -5.72
CA ASP A 93 -2.85 4.58 -6.62
C ASP A 93 -1.37 4.78 -6.31
N ASN A 94 -1.00 5.94 -5.78
CA ASN A 94 0.39 6.30 -5.50
C ASN A 94 0.83 5.95 -4.07
N ILE A 95 -0.11 5.82 -3.14
CA ILE A 95 0.20 5.61 -1.73
C ILE A 95 0.81 4.22 -1.44
N PRO A 96 0.32 3.09 -2.01
CA PRO A 96 0.89 1.78 -1.74
C PRO A 96 2.22 1.55 -2.45
N LYS A 97 2.49 2.28 -3.53
CA LYS A 97 3.64 2.00 -4.41
C LYS A 97 4.97 2.04 -3.68
N GLN A 98 5.18 3.04 -2.82
CA GLN A 98 6.46 3.20 -2.13
C GLN A 98 6.71 2.09 -1.10
N ILE A 99 5.68 1.68 -0.36
CA ILE A 99 5.80 0.57 0.59
C ILE A 99 5.93 -0.77 -0.14
N GLN A 100 5.23 -0.95 -1.27
CA GLN A 100 5.34 -2.13 -2.12
C GLN A 100 6.75 -2.27 -2.70
N ASP A 101 7.35 -1.19 -3.23
CA ASP A 101 8.74 -1.18 -3.72
C ASP A 101 9.72 -1.63 -2.62
N VAL A 102 9.49 -1.20 -1.37
CA VAL A 102 10.31 -1.62 -0.23
C VAL A 102 10.10 -3.08 0.12
N MET A 103 8.86 -3.57 0.09
CA MET A 103 8.54 -4.98 0.34
C MET A 103 9.16 -5.90 -0.72
N THR A 104 9.13 -5.51 -1.99
CA THR A 104 9.83 -6.22 -3.08
C THR A 104 11.34 -6.29 -2.82
N ARG A 105 11.94 -5.16 -2.43
CA ARG A 105 13.38 -5.11 -2.08
C ARG A 105 13.74 -5.98 -0.89
N LEU A 106 12.86 -6.11 0.10
CA LEU A 106 13.02 -6.96 1.28
C LEU A 106 12.70 -8.43 1.01
N GLN A 107 12.32 -8.77 -0.23
CA GLN A 107 11.97 -10.12 -0.64
C GLN A 107 10.78 -10.68 0.15
N PHE A 108 9.69 -9.91 0.27
CA PHE A 108 8.41 -10.46 0.73
C PHE A 108 7.87 -11.46 -0.29
N TRP A 109 8.14 -11.25 -1.57
CA TRP A 109 7.84 -12.12 -2.71
C TRP A 109 9.05 -12.14 -3.66
N THR A 110 9.13 -13.14 -4.50
CA THR A 110 10.24 -13.29 -5.46
C THR A 110 10.18 -12.26 -6.57
N ASP A 111 8.96 -11.88 -6.98
CA ASP A 111 8.71 -10.88 -8.03
C ASP A 111 7.36 -10.19 -7.76
N ASP A 112 7.24 -8.88 -7.98
CA ASP A 112 5.99 -8.13 -7.82
C ASP A 112 4.94 -8.49 -8.89
N ALA A 113 5.35 -9.10 -10.01
CA ALA A 113 4.46 -9.71 -11.00
C ALA A 113 3.57 -10.83 -10.42
N LEU A 114 3.94 -11.42 -9.27
CA LEU A 114 3.11 -12.41 -8.57
C LEU A 114 1.88 -11.79 -7.91
N ILE A 115 1.81 -10.46 -7.79
CA ILE A 115 0.63 -9.78 -7.21
C ILE A 115 -0.48 -9.74 -8.26
N TYR A 116 -1.35 -10.76 -8.27
CA TYR A 116 -2.48 -10.81 -9.20
C TYR A 116 -3.65 -9.91 -8.80
N LYS A 117 -3.72 -9.51 -7.51
CA LYS A 117 -4.74 -8.62 -6.97
C LYS A 117 -4.13 -7.69 -5.93
N GLY A 118 -4.24 -6.38 -6.16
CA GLY A 118 -3.86 -5.35 -5.21
C GLY A 118 -5.08 -4.50 -4.83
N THR A 119 -5.30 -4.28 -3.54
CA THR A 119 -6.31 -3.35 -3.06
C THR A 119 -5.68 -2.33 -2.12
N CYS A 120 -6.18 -1.10 -2.17
CA CYS A 120 -5.71 -0.02 -1.33
C CYS A 120 -6.90 0.78 -0.80
N SER A 121 -6.95 1.03 0.49
CA SER A 121 -7.98 1.84 1.13
C SER A 121 -7.35 2.94 1.99
N LYS A 122 -8.01 4.10 2.02
CA LYS A 122 -7.59 5.25 2.82
C LYS A 122 -8.71 5.65 3.77
N TRP A 123 -8.36 5.82 5.03
CA TRP A 123 -9.30 6.11 6.10
C TRP A 123 -8.82 7.27 6.96
N PHE A 124 -9.74 8.07 7.48
CA PHE A 124 -9.51 8.87 8.67
C PHE A 124 -9.89 8.03 9.90
N ALA A 125 -9.05 8.04 10.92
CA ALA A 125 -9.20 7.27 12.15
C ALA A 125 -8.63 8.06 13.35
N PRO A 126 -8.88 7.64 14.60
CA PRO A 126 -8.29 8.27 15.78
C PRO A 126 -6.76 8.29 15.76
N HIS A 127 -6.15 7.19 15.28
CA HIS A 127 -4.70 7.01 15.26
C HIS A 127 -4.19 6.64 13.88
N GLY A 128 -2.93 7.03 13.60
CA GLY A 128 -2.23 6.63 12.39
C GLY A 128 -1.83 5.16 12.45
N LYS A 129 -2.14 4.42 11.38
CA LYS A 129 -1.79 3.01 11.24
C LYS A 129 -1.73 2.61 9.76
N ILE A 130 -0.90 1.63 9.44
CA ILE A 130 -0.92 0.93 8.15
C ILE A 130 -1.12 -0.55 8.44
N THR A 131 -2.08 -1.18 7.78
CA THR A 131 -2.20 -2.65 7.78
C THR A 131 -1.99 -3.19 6.39
N ILE A 132 -1.28 -4.31 6.30
CA ILE A 132 -0.99 -5.01 5.05
C ILE A 132 -1.37 -6.46 5.25
N GLU A 133 -2.19 -6.97 4.36
CA GLU A 133 -2.54 -8.40 4.35
C GLU A 133 -2.10 -9.02 3.03
N ILE A 134 -1.29 -10.09 3.12
CA ILE A 134 -0.80 -10.87 1.99
C ILE A 134 -1.45 -12.24 2.08
N THR A 135 -2.17 -12.64 1.03
CA THR A 135 -2.87 -13.92 0.96
C THR A 135 -2.42 -14.68 -0.28
N PRO A 136 -1.80 -15.85 -0.14
CA PRO A 136 -1.51 -16.73 -1.26
C PRO A 136 -2.79 -17.11 -2.00
N PHE A 137 -2.67 -17.26 -3.32
CA PHE A 137 -3.78 -17.70 -4.16
C PHE A 137 -4.20 -19.13 -3.78
N ASN A 138 -5.50 -19.32 -3.59
CA ASN A 138 -6.07 -20.64 -3.39
C ASN A 138 -6.76 -21.11 -4.69
N PRO A 139 -6.32 -22.22 -5.33
CA PRO A 139 -6.92 -22.73 -6.54
C PRO A 139 -8.43 -23.06 -6.41
N GLN A 140 -8.93 -23.26 -5.20
CA GLN A 140 -10.38 -23.45 -4.97
C GLN A 140 -11.19 -22.18 -5.28
N ASP A 141 -10.58 -20.99 -5.23
CA ASP A 141 -11.23 -19.72 -5.56
C ASP A 141 -11.55 -19.62 -7.06
N ILE A 142 -10.84 -20.36 -7.94
CA ILE A 142 -11.12 -20.44 -9.38
C ILE A 142 -12.51 -21.02 -9.65
N LYS A 143 -12.95 -22.00 -8.88
CA LYS A 143 -14.27 -22.62 -9.08
C LYS A 143 -15.41 -21.62 -8.88
N LEU A 144 -15.25 -20.71 -7.94
CA LEU A 144 -16.21 -19.61 -7.71
C LEU A 144 -16.25 -18.64 -8.90
N VAL A 145 -15.09 -18.23 -9.41
CA VAL A 145 -14.99 -17.31 -10.57
C VAL A 145 -15.55 -17.96 -11.84
N ASN A 146 -15.23 -19.22 -12.09
CA ASN A 146 -15.77 -19.95 -13.25
C ASN A 146 -17.28 -20.13 -13.16
N ASN A 147 -17.84 -20.35 -11.99
CA ASN A 147 -19.29 -20.41 -11.80
C ASN A 147 -19.97 -19.06 -12.08
N ILE A 148 -19.35 -17.94 -11.68
CA ILE A 148 -19.85 -16.58 -11.96
C ILE A 148 -19.74 -16.27 -13.46
N LEU A 149 -18.64 -16.65 -14.12
CA LEU A 149 -18.47 -16.46 -15.54
C LEU A 149 -19.45 -17.30 -16.35
N GLN A 150 -19.64 -18.58 -16.03
CA GLN A 150 -20.63 -19.45 -16.70
C GLN A 150 -22.06 -18.93 -16.52
N TRP A 151 -22.39 -18.30 -15.40
CA TRP A 151 -23.70 -17.70 -15.18
C TRP A 151 -23.92 -16.50 -16.13
N LYS A 152 -22.91 -15.65 -16.36
CA LYS A 152 -22.97 -14.50 -17.30
C LYS A 152 -23.14 -14.91 -18.78
N TYR A 153 -22.66 -16.07 -19.18
CA TYR A 153 -22.75 -16.54 -20.57
C TYR A 153 -23.98 -17.41 -20.84
N ARG A 154 -24.85 -17.65 -19.85
CA ARG A 154 -26.11 -18.39 -20.00
C ARG A 154 -27.35 -17.50 -20.10
N GLN A 155 -27.21 -16.19 -20.11
CA GLN A 155 -28.24 -15.20 -20.37
C GLN A 155 -28.02 -14.57 -21.75
#